data_0021e973a52c917bc51dfe345a6af599
#
_entry.id   0021e973a52c917bc51dfe345a6af599
#
_cell.length_a   1.000
_cell.length_b   1.000
_cell.length_c   1.000
_cell.angle_alpha   90.00
_cell.angle_beta   90.00
_cell.angle_gamma   90.00
#
_symmetry.space_group_name_H-M   'P 1'
#
loop_
_entity.id
_entity.type
_entity.pdbx_description
1 polymer ?
#
loop_
_entity_poly.entity_id
_entity_poly.type
_entity_poly.pdbx_seq_one_letter_code
_entity_poly.pdbx_strand_id
1 'polypeptide(L)'
;RAILRLQQQKYKDAEADFDHAIHLSTRNAGVYINRALARYHQKNLRGAMSDYDIALEIDPNNFIGHYNRGLLRAQVGDDNRAIEDFDFVINMEPDNMMAIFNRGLLRDQTGDYKGAIKDYSTVINEYPNFVIGYQYRAQARKKVGDIKGADADEFKVLKAQLDKQNGVSQNNQTADNSESGNRTRKK
;
A
#
# COMPACT_ATOMS: atom_id res chain seq x y z
N ARG A 1 2.09 25.75 -6.32
CA ARG A 1 2.18 25.42 -7.74
C ARG A 1 2.76 24.00 -7.92
N ALA A 2 3.90 23.68 -7.31
CA ALA A 2 4.57 22.37 -7.42
C ALA A 2 3.65 21.18 -7.06
N ILE A 3 2.95 21.25 -5.92
CA ILE A 3 2.02 20.20 -5.46
C ILE A 3 0.90 19.97 -6.48
N LEU A 4 0.33 21.02 -7.06
CA LEU A 4 -0.70 20.90 -8.08
C LEU A 4 -0.17 20.17 -9.34
N ARG A 5 1.06 20.47 -9.75
CA ARG A 5 1.72 19.79 -10.87
C ARG A 5 1.97 18.31 -10.56
N LEU A 6 2.35 17.99 -9.31
CA LEU A 6 2.50 16.62 -8.85
C LEU A 6 1.16 15.85 -8.95
N GLN A 7 0.06 16.44 -8.48
CA GLN A 7 -1.29 15.87 -8.60
C GLN A 7 -1.74 15.69 -10.06
N GLN A 8 -1.33 16.60 -10.94
CA GLN A 8 -1.56 16.49 -12.39
C GLN A 8 -0.59 15.53 -13.09
N GLN A 9 0.24 14.81 -12.36
CA GLN A 9 1.26 13.87 -12.88
C GLN A 9 2.33 14.55 -13.78
N LYS A 10 2.48 15.88 -13.68
CA LYS A 10 3.51 16.64 -14.38
C LYS A 10 4.81 16.63 -13.57
N TYR A 11 5.39 15.44 -13.44
CA TYR A 11 6.47 15.19 -12.48
C TYR A 11 7.73 16.01 -12.73
N LYS A 12 8.15 16.21 -14.00
CA LYS A 12 9.31 17.04 -14.35
C LYS A 12 9.11 18.51 -13.97
N ASP A 13 7.92 19.03 -14.26
CA ASP A 13 7.60 20.42 -13.93
C ASP A 13 7.45 20.62 -12.40
N ALA A 14 6.93 19.59 -11.72
CA ALA A 14 6.84 19.61 -10.26
C ALA A 14 8.24 19.58 -9.63
N GLU A 15 9.15 18.73 -10.12
CA GLU A 15 10.54 18.67 -9.66
C GLU A 15 11.22 20.03 -9.81
N ALA A 16 11.12 20.66 -10.99
CA ALA A 16 11.70 21.99 -11.23
C ALA A 16 11.16 23.07 -10.29
N ASP A 17 9.85 23.03 -9.97
CA ASP A 17 9.28 23.95 -9.00
C ASP A 17 9.79 23.69 -7.57
N PHE A 18 9.99 22.42 -7.18
CA PHE A 18 10.59 22.07 -5.91
C PHE A 18 12.06 22.43 -5.82
N ASP A 19 12.83 22.25 -6.90
CA ASP A 19 14.23 22.70 -6.99
C ASP A 19 14.32 24.21 -6.75
N HIS A 20 13.45 24.97 -7.37
CA HIS A 20 13.40 26.43 -7.16
C HIS A 20 13.07 26.78 -5.69
N ALA A 21 12.11 26.08 -5.07
CA ALA A 21 11.77 26.27 -3.66
C ALA A 21 12.95 25.98 -2.74
N ILE A 22 13.71 24.93 -3.00
CA ILE A 22 14.90 24.53 -2.23
C ILE A 22 16.01 25.56 -2.42
N HIS A 23 16.22 26.06 -3.63
CA HIS A 23 17.21 27.11 -3.91
C HIS A 23 16.94 28.42 -3.17
N LEU A 24 15.66 28.71 -2.90
CA LEU A 24 15.24 29.85 -2.06
C LEU A 24 15.44 29.61 -0.55
N SER A 25 16.22 28.62 -0.14
CA SER A 25 16.58 28.29 1.25
C SER A 25 15.43 27.75 2.11
N THR A 26 14.55 26.97 1.54
CA THR A 26 13.49 26.30 2.33
C THR A 26 14.07 25.06 3.01
N ARG A 27 14.43 25.14 4.28
CA ARG A 27 14.70 23.95 5.12
C ARG A 27 13.39 23.34 5.59
N ASN A 28 12.65 22.73 4.66
CA ASN A 28 11.33 22.15 4.89
C ASN A 28 11.29 20.71 4.38
N ALA A 29 11.17 19.73 5.30
CA ALA A 29 11.13 18.31 4.98
C ALA A 29 10.07 17.97 3.92
N GLY A 30 8.88 18.60 3.99
CA GLY A 30 7.79 18.34 3.04
C GLY A 30 8.14 18.69 1.59
N VAL A 31 9.01 19.68 1.36
CA VAL A 31 9.46 20.02 -0.01
C VAL A 31 10.32 18.89 -0.59
N TYR A 32 11.24 18.34 0.22
CA TYR A 32 12.07 17.20 -0.19
C TYR A 32 11.25 15.94 -0.37
N ILE A 33 10.29 15.64 0.50
CA ILE A 33 9.39 14.48 0.37
C ILE A 33 8.62 14.55 -0.95
N ASN A 34 8.06 15.71 -1.27
CA ASN A 34 7.30 15.89 -2.51
C ASN A 34 8.20 15.85 -3.76
N ARG A 35 9.44 16.36 -3.68
CA ARG A 35 10.40 16.21 -4.78
C ARG A 35 10.82 14.76 -4.94
N ALA A 36 11.03 14.04 -3.85
CA ALA A 36 11.31 12.59 -3.88
C ALA A 36 10.20 11.84 -4.59
N LEU A 37 8.94 12.15 -4.31
CA LEU A 37 7.79 11.53 -4.98
C LEU A 37 7.77 11.86 -6.48
N ALA A 38 8.07 13.10 -6.89
CA ALA A 38 8.19 13.47 -8.29
C ALA A 38 9.32 12.67 -8.99
N ARG A 39 10.47 12.53 -8.35
CA ARG A 39 11.62 11.76 -8.83
C ARG A 39 11.33 10.27 -8.92
N TYR A 40 10.63 9.73 -7.92
CA TYR A 40 10.18 8.33 -7.91
C TYR A 40 9.34 7.99 -9.14
N HIS A 41 8.35 8.82 -9.45
CA HIS A 41 7.51 8.62 -10.64
C HIS A 41 8.27 8.77 -11.96
N GLN A 42 9.37 9.52 -11.96
CA GLN A 42 10.29 9.62 -13.10
C GLN A 42 11.31 8.47 -13.16
N LYS A 43 11.21 7.47 -12.26
CA LYS A 43 12.17 6.36 -12.12
C LYS A 43 13.57 6.79 -11.65
N ASN A 44 13.73 8.00 -11.17
CA ASN A 44 14.96 8.46 -10.53
C ASN A 44 14.97 8.02 -9.06
N LEU A 45 15.09 6.70 -8.82
CA LEU A 45 15.01 6.10 -7.49
C LEU A 45 16.15 6.57 -6.58
N ARG A 46 17.35 6.79 -7.13
CA ARG A 46 18.51 7.30 -6.36
C ARG A 46 18.26 8.73 -5.88
N GLY A 47 17.76 9.60 -6.75
CA GLY A 47 17.43 10.98 -6.38
C GLY A 47 16.27 11.04 -5.37
N ALA A 48 15.28 10.16 -5.51
CA ALA A 48 14.19 10.05 -4.54
C ALA A 48 14.69 9.60 -3.16
N MET A 49 15.58 8.60 -3.09
CA MET A 49 16.17 8.14 -1.83
C MET A 49 16.93 9.25 -1.12
N SER A 50 17.80 9.97 -1.86
CA SER A 50 18.55 11.10 -1.31
C SER A 50 17.64 12.19 -0.75
N ASP A 51 16.53 12.50 -1.42
CA ASP A 51 15.58 13.50 -0.93
C ASP A 51 14.83 13.04 0.34
N TYR A 52 14.45 11.76 0.44
CA TYR A 52 13.88 11.23 1.68
C TYR A 52 14.88 11.27 2.83
N ASP A 53 16.16 10.96 2.59
CA ASP A 53 17.19 11.04 3.61
C ASP A 53 17.36 12.48 4.11
N ILE A 54 17.46 13.47 3.19
CA ILE A 54 17.52 14.89 3.56
C ILE A 54 16.27 15.33 4.33
N ALA A 55 15.08 14.88 3.89
CA ALA A 55 13.83 15.22 4.58
C ALA A 55 13.84 14.72 6.03
N LEU A 56 14.35 13.52 6.28
CA LEU A 56 14.42 12.92 7.61
C LEU A 56 15.59 13.44 8.45
N GLU A 57 16.63 14.02 7.84
CA GLU A 57 17.61 14.84 8.55
C GLU A 57 17.02 16.17 9.05
N ILE A 58 16.08 16.76 8.29
CA ILE A 58 15.38 17.99 8.65
C ILE A 58 14.32 17.75 9.72
N ASP A 59 13.54 16.71 9.55
CA ASP A 59 12.44 16.30 10.43
C ASP A 59 12.48 14.78 10.65
N PRO A 60 13.25 14.31 11.67
CA PRO A 60 13.42 12.89 11.96
C PRO A 60 12.14 12.16 12.35
N ASN A 61 11.11 12.90 12.77
CA ASN A 61 9.82 12.32 13.19
C ASN A 61 8.76 12.34 12.08
N ASN A 62 9.15 12.65 10.85
CA ASN A 62 8.21 12.71 9.74
C ASN A 62 7.79 11.31 9.29
N PHE A 63 6.65 10.84 9.77
CA PHE A 63 6.16 9.51 9.46
C PHE A 63 5.87 9.31 7.96
N ILE A 64 5.46 10.37 7.23
CA ILE A 64 5.27 10.29 5.76
C ILE A 64 6.61 10.05 5.05
N GLY A 65 7.69 10.71 5.53
CA GLY A 65 9.04 10.52 5.03
C GLY A 65 9.51 9.07 5.23
N HIS A 66 9.37 8.55 6.45
CA HIS A 66 9.69 7.15 6.78
C HIS A 66 8.86 6.17 5.94
N TYR A 67 7.54 6.36 5.87
CA TYR A 67 6.66 5.49 5.10
C TYR A 67 7.09 5.40 3.61
N ASN A 68 7.29 6.54 2.97
CA ASN A 68 7.67 6.59 1.55
C ASN A 68 9.09 6.07 1.32
N ARG A 69 10.04 6.34 2.24
CA ARG A 69 11.39 5.76 2.16
C ARG A 69 11.34 4.24 2.34
N GLY A 70 10.53 3.75 3.26
CA GLY A 70 10.30 2.33 3.47
C GLY A 70 9.77 1.64 2.20
N LEU A 71 8.79 2.23 1.52
CA LEU A 71 8.30 1.71 0.24
C LEU A 71 9.40 1.69 -0.84
N LEU A 72 10.21 2.75 -0.92
CA LEU A 72 11.31 2.80 -1.89
C LEU A 72 12.42 1.79 -1.56
N ARG A 73 12.78 1.62 -0.28
CA ARG A 73 13.74 0.60 0.19
C ARG A 73 13.27 -0.81 -0.14
N ALA A 74 12.00 -1.12 0.12
CA ALA A 74 11.40 -2.39 -0.26
C ALA A 74 11.50 -2.65 -1.78
N GLN A 75 11.23 -1.62 -2.59
CA GLN A 75 11.31 -1.75 -4.04
C GLN A 75 12.73 -2.01 -4.56
N VAL A 76 13.75 -1.51 -3.87
CA VAL A 76 15.16 -1.74 -4.27
C VAL A 76 15.79 -2.96 -3.57
N GLY A 77 15.01 -3.72 -2.79
CA GLY A 77 15.46 -4.93 -2.11
C GLY A 77 16.19 -4.70 -0.80
N ASP A 78 16.05 -3.52 -0.20
CA ASP A 78 16.62 -3.20 1.11
C ASP A 78 15.59 -3.44 2.22
N ASP A 79 15.16 -4.72 2.30
CA ASP A 79 14.00 -5.14 3.08
C ASP A 79 14.16 -4.86 4.57
N ASN A 80 15.35 -5.08 5.13
CA ASN A 80 15.60 -4.87 6.56
C ASN A 80 15.43 -3.39 6.96
N ARG A 81 16.03 -2.47 6.19
CA ARG A 81 15.86 -1.04 6.48
C ARG A 81 14.47 -0.53 6.13
N ALA A 82 13.76 -1.17 5.20
CA ALA A 82 12.34 -0.89 4.95
C ALA A 82 11.47 -1.28 6.15
N ILE A 83 11.74 -2.44 6.78
CA ILE A 83 11.07 -2.86 8.02
C ILE A 83 11.29 -1.84 9.14
N GLU A 84 12.53 -1.35 9.32
CA GLU A 84 12.84 -0.31 10.32
C GLU A 84 12.03 0.98 10.08
N ASP A 85 11.91 1.42 8.83
CA ASP A 85 11.09 2.58 8.48
C ASP A 85 9.61 2.35 8.80
N PHE A 86 9.05 1.16 8.48
CA PHE A 86 7.67 0.84 8.85
C PHE A 86 7.48 0.66 10.36
N ASP A 87 8.47 0.11 11.08
CA ASP A 87 8.44 0.03 12.53
C ASP A 87 8.34 1.43 13.15
N PHE A 88 9.10 2.40 12.62
CA PHE A 88 9.00 3.79 13.05
C PHE A 88 7.58 4.35 12.84
N VAL A 89 7.02 4.15 11.63
CA VAL A 89 5.66 4.62 11.33
C VAL A 89 4.64 4.01 12.28
N ILE A 90 4.70 2.70 12.54
CA ILE A 90 3.77 1.98 13.40
C ILE A 90 3.92 2.43 14.87
N ASN A 91 5.12 2.77 15.31
CA ASN A 91 5.32 3.31 16.66
C ASN A 91 4.69 4.70 16.82
N MET A 92 4.71 5.53 15.78
CA MET A 92 4.08 6.86 15.78
C MET A 92 2.57 6.81 15.54
N GLU A 93 2.14 5.90 14.68
CA GLU A 93 0.74 5.69 14.25
C GLU A 93 0.41 4.19 14.31
N PRO A 94 0.03 3.66 15.50
CA PRO A 94 -0.26 2.23 15.68
C PRO A 94 -1.40 1.71 14.80
N ASP A 95 -2.28 2.60 14.34
CA ASP A 95 -3.43 2.28 13.49
C ASP A 95 -3.11 2.42 11.99
N ASN A 96 -1.85 2.63 11.62
CA ASN A 96 -1.45 2.70 10.23
C ASN A 96 -1.40 1.29 9.59
N MET A 97 -2.59 0.79 9.22
CA MET A 97 -2.75 -0.57 8.68
C MET A 97 -1.97 -0.81 7.39
N MET A 98 -1.71 0.24 6.62
CA MET A 98 -0.88 0.14 5.41
C MET A 98 0.59 -0.14 5.76
N ALA A 99 1.13 0.53 6.78
CA ALA A 99 2.49 0.28 7.25
C ALA A 99 2.61 -1.13 7.85
N ILE A 100 1.61 -1.56 8.65
CA ILE A 100 1.56 -2.90 9.23
C ILE A 100 1.52 -3.96 8.12
N PHE A 101 0.67 -3.78 7.10
CA PHE A 101 0.57 -4.72 5.99
C PHE A 101 1.87 -4.81 5.19
N ASN A 102 2.47 -3.67 4.84
CA ASN A 102 3.74 -3.62 4.10
C ASN A 102 4.89 -4.26 4.91
N ARG A 103 4.95 -4.02 6.22
CA ARG A 103 5.90 -4.70 7.10
C ARG A 103 5.67 -6.21 7.10
N GLY A 104 4.43 -6.66 7.16
CA GLY A 104 4.06 -8.06 7.07
C GLY A 104 4.56 -8.72 5.78
N LEU A 105 4.42 -8.04 4.63
CA LEU A 105 4.93 -8.52 3.35
C LEU A 105 6.46 -8.70 3.37
N LEU A 106 7.18 -7.73 3.91
CA LEU A 106 8.64 -7.80 4.01
C LEU A 106 9.11 -8.87 5.01
N ARG A 107 8.41 -9.04 6.14
CA ARG A 107 8.69 -10.10 7.10
C ARG A 107 8.49 -11.49 6.49
N ASP A 108 7.43 -11.66 5.69
CA ASP A 108 7.20 -12.91 4.95
C ASP A 108 8.33 -13.16 3.94
N GLN A 109 8.74 -12.15 3.20
CA GLN A 109 9.82 -12.21 2.21
C GLN A 109 11.18 -12.51 2.86
N THR A 110 11.46 -11.98 4.05
CA THR A 110 12.70 -12.19 4.81
C THR A 110 12.68 -13.44 5.69
N GLY A 111 11.56 -14.19 5.72
CA GLY A 111 11.42 -15.44 6.45
C GLY A 111 10.91 -15.31 7.89
N ASP A 112 10.60 -14.10 8.36
CA ASP A 112 9.89 -13.91 9.64
C ASP A 112 8.38 -14.17 9.47
N TYR A 113 8.04 -15.42 9.16
CA TYR A 113 6.64 -15.83 8.93
C TYR A 113 5.76 -15.60 10.15
N LYS A 114 6.30 -15.74 11.37
CA LYS A 114 5.52 -15.51 12.60
C LYS A 114 5.18 -14.03 12.77
N GLY A 115 6.13 -13.14 12.52
CA GLY A 115 5.91 -11.71 12.51
C GLY A 115 4.93 -11.28 11.42
N ALA A 116 5.05 -11.85 10.21
CA ALA A 116 4.12 -11.62 9.10
C ALA A 116 2.68 -12.03 9.46
N ILE A 117 2.48 -13.22 10.05
CA ILE A 117 1.16 -13.71 10.50
C ILE A 117 0.55 -12.73 11.51
N LYS A 118 1.35 -12.20 12.45
CA LYS A 118 0.89 -11.21 13.42
C LYS A 118 0.42 -9.92 12.72
N ASP A 119 1.24 -9.40 11.81
CA ASP A 119 0.92 -8.16 11.07
C ASP A 119 -0.34 -8.33 10.22
N TYR A 120 -0.45 -9.41 9.44
CA TYR A 120 -1.66 -9.70 8.67
C TYR A 120 -2.89 -9.89 9.56
N SER A 121 -2.73 -10.53 10.73
CA SER A 121 -3.83 -10.70 11.68
C SER A 121 -4.34 -9.37 12.21
N THR A 122 -3.45 -8.43 12.51
CA THR A 122 -3.83 -7.07 12.91
C THR A 122 -4.69 -6.41 11.83
N VAL A 123 -4.24 -6.46 10.57
CA VAL A 123 -4.95 -5.82 9.45
C VAL A 123 -6.32 -6.44 9.21
N ILE A 124 -6.45 -7.78 9.20
CA ILE A 124 -7.74 -8.42 8.93
C ILE A 124 -8.71 -8.39 10.12
N ASN A 125 -8.22 -8.18 11.33
CA ASN A 125 -9.09 -7.92 12.48
C ASN A 125 -9.76 -6.55 12.37
N GLU A 126 -9.04 -5.54 11.89
CA GLU A 126 -9.58 -4.20 11.64
C GLU A 126 -10.42 -4.18 10.36
N TYR A 127 -9.97 -4.87 9.31
CA TYR A 127 -10.65 -4.95 8.01
C TYR A 127 -11.01 -6.40 7.66
N PRO A 128 -12.09 -6.97 8.22
CA PRO A 128 -12.46 -8.39 8.00
C PRO A 128 -12.77 -8.75 6.53
N ASN A 129 -13.05 -7.75 5.69
CA ASN A 129 -13.32 -7.95 4.27
C ASN A 129 -12.07 -7.79 3.37
N PHE A 130 -10.90 -7.58 3.97
CA PHE A 130 -9.64 -7.46 3.23
C PHE A 130 -9.11 -8.83 2.83
N VAL A 131 -9.68 -9.39 1.77
CA VAL A 131 -9.45 -10.77 1.28
C VAL A 131 -7.97 -11.08 1.04
N ILE A 132 -7.22 -10.11 0.53
CA ILE A 132 -5.77 -10.24 0.27
C ILE A 132 -5.00 -10.53 1.56
N GLY A 133 -5.39 -9.96 2.68
CA GLY A 133 -4.75 -10.22 3.99
C GLY A 133 -4.87 -11.69 4.40
N TYR A 134 -6.02 -12.33 4.16
CA TYR A 134 -6.18 -13.77 4.40
C TYR A 134 -5.32 -14.62 3.47
N GLN A 135 -5.17 -14.23 2.20
CA GLN A 135 -4.30 -14.96 1.25
C GLN A 135 -2.85 -14.99 1.72
N TYR A 136 -2.29 -13.83 2.07
CA TYR A 136 -0.90 -13.75 2.56
C TYR A 136 -0.73 -14.46 3.91
N ARG A 137 -1.70 -14.31 4.84
CA ARG A 137 -1.62 -15.02 6.12
C ARG A 137 -1.68 -16.54 5.95
N ALA A 138 -2.52 -17.06 5.05
CA ALA A 138 -2.57 -18.49 4.74
C ALA A 138 -1.23 -19.01 4.24
N GLN A 139 -0.58 -18.26 3.33
CA GLN A 139 0.75 -18.64 2.81
C GLN A 139 1.80 -18.66 3.94
N ALA A 140 1.86 -17.63 4.76
CA ALA A 140 2.78 -17.57 5.89
C ALA A 140 2.51 -18.68 6.92
N ARG A 141 1.23 -19.03 7.20
CA ARG A 141 0.83 -20.13 8.07
C ARG A 141 1.29 -21.48 7.55
N LYS A 142 1.20 -21.74 6.25
CA LYS A 142 1.74 -22.95 5.63
C LYS A 142 3.26 -23.09 5.84
N LYS A 143 3.99 -21.98 5.77
CA LYS A 143 5.45 -21.96 6.00
C LYS A 143 5.84 -22.33 7.44
N VAL A 144 4.99 -22.08 8.41
CA VAL A 144 5.22 -22.43 9.82
C VAL A 144 4.51 -23.74 10.22
N GLY A 145 3.84 -24.44 9.29
CA GLY A 145 3.15 -25.70 9.54
C GLY A 145 1.76 -25.56 10.17
N ASP A 146 1.20 -24.34 10.27
CA ASP A 146 -0.18 -24.15 10.72
C ASP A 146 -1.17 -24.37 9.57
N ILE A 147 -1.32 -25.66 9.20
CA ILE A 147 -2.19 -26.05 8.08
C ILE A 147 -3.65 -25.75 8.38
N LYS A 148 -4.13 -26.03 9.62
CA LYS A 148 -5.51 -25.75 9.98
C LYS A 148 -5.87 -24.27 9.90
N GLY A 149 -4.98 -23.41 10.36
CA GLY A 149 -5.16 -21.97 10.23
C GLY A 149 -5.10 -21.49 8.79
N ALA A 150 -4.23 -22.06 7.97
CA ALA A 150 -4.15 -21.77 6.54
C ALA A 150 -5.44 -22.14 5.80
N ASP A 151 -5.97 -23.36 6.02
CA ASP A 151 -7.21 -23.84 5.41
C ASP A 151 -8.41 -22.93 5.77
N ALA A 152 -8.46 -22.48 7.02
CA ALA A 152 -9.51 -21.55 7.48
C ALA A 152 -9.44 -20.19 6.76
N ASP A 153 -8.23 -19.67 6.50
CA ASP A 153 -8.03 -18.43 5.74
C ASP A 153 -8.37 -18.65 4.26
N GLU A 154 -7.94 -19.75 3.65
CA GLU A 154 -8.27 -20.09 2.27
C GLU A 154 -9.78 -20.26 2.05
N PHE A 155 -10.49 -20.82 3.02
CA PHE A 155 -11.95 -20.88 2.98
C PHE A 155 -12.60 -19.48 2.95
N LYS A 156 -12.06 -18.52 3.72
CA LYS A 156 -12.52 -17.12 3.67
C LYS A 156 -12.31 -16.49 2.29
N VAL A 157 -11.16 -16.75 1.69
CA VAL A 157 -10.84 -16.26 0.33
C VAL A 157 -11.80 -16.86 -0.70
N LEU A 158 -12.00 -18.18 -0.68
CA LEU A 158 -12.90 -18.87 -1.60
C LEU A 158 -14.34 -18.37 -1.47
N LYS A 159 -14.82 -18.21 -0.23
CA LYS A 159 -16.17 -17.68 0.03
C LYS A 159 -16.34 -16.30 -0.57
N ALA A 160 -15.38 -15.38 -0.36
CA ALA A 160 -15.46 -14.03 -0.92
C ALA A 160 -15.47 -14.02 -2.46
N GLN A 161 -14.76 -14.96 -3.10
CA GLN A 161 -14.76 -15.12 -4.56
C GLN A 161 -16.13 -15.61 -5.07
N LEU A 162 -16.72 -16.61 -4.40
CA LEU A 162 -18.04 -17.15 -4.76
C LEU A 162 -19.13 -16.10 -4.58
N ASP A 163 -19.13 -15.35 -3.49
CA ASP A 163 -20.10 -14.27 -3.22
C ASP A 163 -20.03 -13.20 -4.33
N LYS A 164 -18.82 -12.85 -4.77
CA LYS A 164 -18.61 -11.91 -5.88
C LYS A 164 -19.16 -12.45 -7.21
N GLN A 165 -18.95 -13.72 -7.52
CA GLN A 165 -19.46 -14.37 -8.75
C GLN A 165 -20.99 -14.43 -8.74
N ASN A 166 -21.60 -14.82 -7.63
CA ASN A 166 -23.04 -14.89 -7.46
C ASN A 166 -23.72 -13.51 -7.55
N GLY A 167 -23.11 -12.48 -6.96
CA GLY A 167 -23.58 -11.09 -7.06
C GLY A 167 -23.58 -10.56 -8.51
N VAL A 168 -22.56 -10.89 -9.29
CA VAL A 168 -22.49 -10.54 -10.73
C VAL A 168 -23.55 -11.29 -11.52
N SER A 169 -23.79 -12.58 -11.22
CA SER A 169 -24.81 -13.40 -11.91
C SER A 169 -26.23 -12.90 -11.65
N GLN A 170 -26.54 -12.45 -10.43
CA GLN A 170 -27.86 -11.87 -10.11
C GLN A 170 -28.08 -10.53 -10.82
N ASN A 171 -27.07 -9.68 -10.89
CA ASN A 171 -27.18 -8.40 -11.61
C ASN A 171 -27.39 -8.58 -13.11
N ASN A 172 -26.78 -9.60 -13.73
CA ASN A 172 -27.00 -9.92 -15.15
C ASN A 172 -28.43 -10.46 -15.41
N GLN A 173 -28.96 -11.30 -14.51
CA GLN A 173 -30.34 -11.80 -14.63
C GLN A 173 -31.39 -10.70 -14.45
N THR A 174 -31.16 -9.73 -13.59
CA THR A 174 -32.08 -8.58 -13.43
C THR A 174 -32.02 -7.63 -14.64
N ALA A 175 -30.87 -7.47 -15.27
CA ALA A 175 -30.73 -6.68 -16.52
C ALA A 175 -31.46 -7.34 -17.68
N ASP A 176 -31.31 -8.66 -17.88
CA ASP A 176 -32.02 -9.41 -18.95
C ASP A 176 -33.53 -9.42 -18.75
N ASN A 177 -34.04 -9.50 -17.54
CA ASN A 177 -35.45 -9.44 -17.22
C ASN A 177 -36.05 -8.04 -17.43
N SER A 178 -35.26 -6.97 -17.30
CA SER A 178 -35.70 -5.60 -17.58
C SER A 178 -35.81 -5.31 -19.08
N GLU A 179 -34.96 -5.93 -19.91
CA GLU A 179 -35.06 -5.80 -21.39
C GLU A 179 -36.17 -6.65 -22.01
N SER A 180 -36.46 -7.83 -21.48
CA SER A 180 -37.54 -8.69 -21.95
C SER A 180 -38.95 -8.16 -21.63
N GLY A 181 -39.12 -7.44 -20.50
CA GLY A 181 -40.36 -6.81 -20.07
C GLY A 181 -40.80 -5.61 -20.96
N ASN A 182 -39.89 -5.02 -21.72
CA ASN A 182 -40.17 -3.85 -22.54
C ASN A 182 -40.56 -4.21 -24.00
N ARG A 183 -40.40 -5.48 -24.41
CA ARG A 183 -40.79 -5.97 -25.75
C ARG A 183 -42.25 -6.40 -25.87
N THR A 184 -42.99 -6.57 -24.79
CA THR A 184 -44.39 -7.05 -24.80
C THR A 184 -45.44 -5.94 -24.67
N ARG A 185 -45.05 -4.67 -24.65
CA ARG A 185 -45.99 -3.52 -24.57
C ARG A 185 -46.15 -2.71 -25.86
N LYS A 186 -45.80 -3.27 -27.03
CA LYS A 186 -46.12 -2.67 -28.33
C LYS A 186 -46.75 -3.74 -29.21
N LYS A 187 -48.06 -3.97 -29.00
CA LYS A 187 -49.00 -4.48 -30.00
C LYS A 187 -50.37 -3.86 -29.72
#